data_c019b81dd0b888bd8cfe868a66dd0dc8
#
_entry.id   c019b81dd0b888bd8cfe868a66dd0dc8
#
_cell.length_a   1.000
_cell.length_b   1.000
_cell.length_c   1.000
_cell.angle_alpha   90.00
_cell.angle_beta   90.00
_cell.angle_gamma   90.00
#
_symmetry.space_group_name_H-M   'P 1'
#
loop_
_entity.id
_entity.type
_entity.pdbx_description
1 polymer ?
#
loop_
_entity_poly.entity_id
_entity_poly.type
_entity_poly.pdbx_seq_one_letter_code
_entity_poly.pdbx_strand_id
1 'polypeptide(L)'
;MTGNLVANISRRTLLLASCSLSGVPERSYAQALAMIHIILLGDSVFDNAAYVDRNPDVVRQLGQMLPQGRKATLLARDGAVISEIGNQLRGLPSDATHLVISVGGNDALRESGVLESSALSVADALTKLTEIGDGFGRAYGSMLTEVSRVGLPTAVCTIYEPRFPEAPRRKQAATALTLLNDKITRQAFARGLTLIDLRLICNEDADFANPIEPSARGGAKIAQAISKFAGGATPRSSVFTDQ
;
A
#
# COMPACT_ATOMS: atom_id res chain seq x y z
N MET A 1 -45.80 -38.05 -63.63
CA MET A 1 -44.81 -37.70 -64.67
C MET A 1 -43.72 -36.86 -63.95
N THR A 2 -42.60 -37.43 -63.96
CA THR A 2 -41.35 -37.08 -63.29
C THR A 2 -40.65 -35.89 -63.96
N GLY A 3 -40.11 -35.00 -63.19
CA GLY A 3 -39.21 -33.94 -63.67
C GLY A 3 -38.22 -33.53 -62.60
N ASN A 4 -37.05 -34.19 -62.60
CA ASN A 4 -35.87 -33.84 -61.82
C ASN A 4 -35.24 -32.56 -62.36
N LEU A 5 -35.04 -31.58 -61.51
CA LEU A 5 -34.17 -30.40 -61.80
C LEU A 5 -32.96 -30.45 -60.86
N VAL A 6 -31.81 -30.86 -61.45
CA VAL A 6 -30.51 -30.85 -60.81
C VAL A 6 -29.96 -29.42 -60.91
N ALA A 7 -29.82 -28.72 -59.79
CA ALA A 7 -29.18 -27.44 -59.74
C ALA A 7 -27.68 -27.56 -59.61
N ASN A 8 -26.94 -26.98 -60.54
CA ASN A 8 -25.49 -26.89 -60.64
C ASN A 8 -24.96 -25.88 -59.57
N ILE A 9 -24.17 -26.37 -58.62
CA ILE A 9 -23.46 -25.54 -57.66
C ILE A 9 -22.10 -25.19 -58.24
N SER A 10 -21.95 -23.91 -58.60
CA SER A 10 -20.68 -23.34 -59.06
C SER A 10 -19.69 -23.25 -57.92
N ARG A 11 -18.50 -23.83 -58.07
CA ARG A 11 -17.35 -23.69 -57.17
C ARG A 11 -16.79 -22.28 -57.26
N ARG A 12 -17.14 -21.42 -56.32
CA ARG A 12 -16.39 -20.19 -56.10
C ARG A 12 -15.21 -20.50 -55.18
N THR A 13 -14.02 -20.38 -55.73
CA THR A 13 -12.73 -20.46 -55.07
C THR A 13 -12.62 -19.37 -54.03
N LEU A 14 -12.62 -19.74 -52.73
CA LEU A 14 -12.34 -18.83 -51.63
C LEU A 14 -10.82 -18.68 -51.52
N LEU A 15 -10.26 -17.59 -52.00
CA LEU A 15 -8.89 -17.17 -51.71
C LEU A 15 -8.83 -16.67 -50.26
N LEU A 16 -8.36 -17.52 -49.36
CA LEU A 16 -7.95 -17.12 -48.03
C LEU A 16 -6.64 -16.34 -48.15
N ALA A 17 -6.76 -15.03 -48.08
CA ALA A 17 -5.59 -14.16 -47.85
C ALA A 17 -5.13 -14.38 -46.40
N SER A 18 -4.05 -15.16 -46.24
CA SER A 18 -3.31 -15.27 -44.98
C SER A 18 -2.59 -13.94 -44.70
N CYS A 19 -3.23 -13.04 -43.97
CA CYS A 19 -2.52 -11.95 -43.32
C CYS A 19 -1.61 -12.56 -42.26
N SER A 20 -0.33 -12.66 -42.56
CA SER A 20 0.72 -12.90 -41.59
C SER A 20 0.78 -11.69 -40.66
N LEU A 21 0.04 -11.73 -39.58
CA LEU A 21 0.30 -10.88 -38.39
C LEU A 21 1.71 -11.19 -37.93
N SER A 22 2.65 -10.31 -38.26
CA SER A 22 4.02 -10.30 -37.76
C SER A 22 3.92 -10.38 -36.23
N GLY A 23 4.31 -11.55 -35.71
CA GLY A 23 4.25 -11.83 -34.29
C GLY A 23 5.09 -10.84 -33.51
N VAL A 24 4.44 -9.97 -32.77
CA VAL A 24 5.04 -9.37 -31.58
C VAL A 24 5.29 -10.56 -30.64
N PRO A 25 6.52 -10.83 -30.22
CA PRO A 25 6.82 -12.06 -29.50
C PRO A 25 6.04 -12.04 -28.18
N GLU A 26 5.18 -13.04 -27.97
CA GLU A 26 4.43 -13.28 -26.72
C GLU A 26 5.33 -13.26 -25.48
N ARG A 27 6.62 -13.55 -25.65
CA ARG A 27 7.66 -13.37 -24.63
C ARG A 27 7.76 -11.94 -24.11
N SER A 28 7.48 -10.91 -24.92
CA SER A 28 7.62 -9.52 -24.50
C SER A 28 6.54 -9.09 -23.50
N TYR A 29 5.30 -9.55 -23.65
CA TYR A 29 4.22 -9.27 -22.70
C TYR A 29 4.35 -10.08 -21.41
N ALA A 30 4.67 -11.37 -21.50
CA ALA A 30 4.91 -12.21 -20.32
C ALA A 30 6.15 -11.73 -19.53
N GLN A 31 7.17 -11.21 -20.22
CA GLN A 31 8.38 -10.71 -19.58
C GLN A 31 8.19 -9.34 -18.96
N ALA A 32 7.35 -8.47 -19.53
CA ALA A 32 6.94 -7.20 -18.93
C ALA A 32 6.08 -7.39 -17.67
N LEU A 33 5.24 -8.43 -17.64
CA LEU A 33 4.49 -8.83 -16.44
C LEU A 33 5.36 -9.52 -15.37
N ALA A 34 6.57 -9.96 -15.73
CA ALA A 34 7.50 -10.65 -14.82
C ALA A 34 8.37 -9.68 -14.00
N MET A 35 8.60 -8.48 -14.47
CA MET A 35 9.50 -7.50 -13.85
C MET A 35 8.74 -6.56 -12.91
N ILE A 36 8.57 -6.97 -11.66
CA ILE A 36 7.98 -6.11 -10.62
C ILE A 36 9.10 -5.62 -9.71
N HIS A 37 9.20 -4.30 -9.56
CA HIS A 37 10.07 -3.65 -8.60
C HIS A 37 9.25 -2.81 -7.64
N ILE A 38 9.11 -3.29 -6.41
CA ILE A 38 8.33 -2.66 -5.34
C ILE A 38 9.24 -1.73 -4.55
N ILE A 39 8.83 -0.49 -4.36
CA ILE A 39 9.55 0.49 -3.56
C ILE A 39 8.78 0.73 -2.27
N LEU A 40 9.45 0.53 -1.14
CA LEU A 40 8.93 0.77 0.19
C LEU A 40 9.36 2.17 0.65
N LEU A 41 8.39 3.05 0.87
CA LEU A 41 8.55 4.42 1.34
C LEU A 41 7.91 4.56 2.73
N GLY A 42 8.48 5.38 3.58
CA GLY A 42 7.90 5.64 4.90
C GLY A 42 8.92 5.58 6.02
N ASP A 43 8.52 4.93 7.10
CA ASP A 43 9.19 4.94 8.39
C ASP A 43 9.65 3.53 8.84
N SER A 44 9.84 3.36 10.14
CA SER A 44 10.28 2.11 10.81
C SER A 44 9.34 0.92 10.60
N VAL A 45 8.10 1.12 10.15
CA VAL A 45 7.23 -0.01 9.79
C VAL A 45 7.88 -0.87 8.72
N PHE A 46 8.61 -0.26 7.80
CA PHE A 46 9.36 -0.94 6.74
C PHE A 46 10.87 -1.03 7.03
N ASP A 47 11.45 0.04 7.63
CA ASP A 47 12.86 0.08 8.04
C ASP A 47 13.03 -0.46 9.46
N ASN A 48 12.63 -1.71 9.67
CA ASN A 48 12.57 -2.32 11.00
C ASN A 48 13.74 -3.26 11.36
N ALA A 49 14.83 -3.22 10.60
CA ALA A 49 15.98 -4.11 10.83
C ALA A 49 16.56 -4.00 12.25
N ALA A 50 16.51 -2.80 12.86
CA ALA A 50 17.00 -2.57 14.22
C ALA A 50 16.15 -3.25 15.31
N TYR A 51 14.91 -3.65 14.99
CA TYR A 51 13.93 -4.16 15.97
C TYR A 51 13.68 -5.67 15.88
N VAL A 52 14.28 -6.35 14.92
CA VAL A 52 14.04 -7.79 14.66
C VAL A 52 15.24 -8.68 14.95
N ASP A 53 16.26 -8.15 15.63
CA ASP A 53 17.51 -8.85 15.96
C ASP A 53 18.18 -9.46 14.70
N ARG A 54 18.33 -10.79 14.69
CA ARG A 54 18.92 -11.55 13.56
C ARG A 54 17.87 -12.04 12.56
N ASN A 55 16.59 -11.80 12.84
CA ASN A 55 15.53 -12.21 11.93
C ASN A 55 15.46 -11.27 10.72
N PRO A 56 14.88 -11.71 9.60
CA PRO A 56 14.72 -10.85 8.44
C PRO A 56 13.70 -9.73 8.73
N ASP A 57 14.06 -8.51 8.31
CA ASP A 57 13.19 -7.34 8.29
C ASP A 57 12.12 -7.44 7.20
N VAL A 58 11.21 -6.46 7.14
CA VAL A 58 10.10 -6.44 6.17
C VAL A 58 10.58 -6.55 4.74
N VAL A 59 11.61 -5.79 4.33
CA VAL A 59 12.07 -5.80 2.94
C VAL A 59 12.73 -7.12 2.56
N ARG A 60 13.48 -7.74 3.46
CA ARG A 60 14.09 -9.05 3.23
C ARG A 60 13.04 -10.14 3.13
N GLN A 61 12.04 -10.13 4.02
CA GLN A 61 10.92 -11.08 3.98
C GLN A 61 10.11 -10.92 2.69
N LEU A 62 9.85 -9.68 2.28
CA LEU A 62 9.19 -9.41 1.00
C LEU A 62 10.02 -9.97 -0.16
N GLY A 63 11.32 -9.70 -0.21
CA GLY A 63 12.22 -10.23 -1.24
C GLY A 63 12.22 -11.76 -1.32
N GLN A 64 12.13 -12.46 -0.17
CA GLN A 64 12.03 -13.92 -0.12
C GLN A 64 10.69 -14.48 -0.64
N MET A 65 9.61 -13.69 -0.53
CA MET A 65 8.27 -14.07 -1.00
C MET A 65 8.06 -13.80 -2.50
N LEU A 66 8.86 -12.91 -3.08
CA LEU A 66 8.69 -12.52 -4.47
C LEU A 66 9.21 -13.61 -5.43
N PRO A 67 8.48 -13.92 -6.52
CA PRO A 67 8.96 -14.79 -7.57
C PRO A 67 10.26 -14.27 -8.22
N GLN A 68 11.00 -15.18 -8.86
CA GLN A 68 12.21 -14.83 -9.59
C GLN A 68 11.96 -13.69 -10.61
N GLY A 69 12.88 -12.74 -10.69
CA GLY A 69 12.76 -11.56 -11.55
C GLY A 69 11.99 -10.39 -10.92
N ARG A 70 11.45 -10.58 -9.70
CA ARG A 70 10.81 -9.50 -8.92
C ARG A 70 11.71 -9.08 -7.77
N LYS A 71 11.67 -7.81 -7.41
CA LYS A 71 12.49 -7.28 -6.32
C LYS A 71 11.78 -6.20 -5.51
N ALA A 72 12.29 -5.95 -4.31
CA ALA A 72 11.87 -4.87 -3.44
C ALA A 72 13.08 -4.01 -3.06
N THR A 73 12.88 -2.70 -2.97
CA THR A 73 13.88 -1.74 -2.49
C THR A 73 13.30 -0.92 -1.35
N LEU A 74 14.07 -0.79 -0.29
CA LEU A 74 13.76 0.02 0.87
C LEU A 74 14.30 1.43 0.67
N LEU A 75 13.43 2.42 0.61
CA LEU A 75 13.74 3.85 0.69
C LEU A 75 13.21 4.47 1.98
N ALA A 76 12.33 3.75 2.69
CA ALA A 76 11.86 4.13 4.01
C ALA A 76 13.01 4.34 4.98
N ARG A 77 12.82 5.19 5.97
CA ARG A 77 13.80 5.49 7.02
C ARG A 77 13.14 5.46 8.39
N ASP A 78 13.76 4.77 9.33
CA ASP A 78 13.35 4.79 10.72
C ASP A 78 13.21 6.23 11.23
N GLY A 79 12.13 6.52 11.94
CA GLY A 79 11.82 7.84 12.47
C GLY A 79 11.24 8.85 11.48
N ALA A 80 11.15 8.52 10.18
CA ALA A 80 10.65 9.43 9.17
C ALA A 80 9.19 9.84 9.39
N VAL A 81 8.87 11.05 8.97
CA VAL A 81 7.54 11.67 9.00
C VAL A 81 7.03 11.97 7.59
N ILE A 82 5.76 12.34 7.49
CA ILE A 82 5.06 12.63 6.21
C ILE A 82 5.88 13.58 5.30
N SER A 83 6.47 14.63 5.85
CA SER A 83 7.22 15.63 5.07
C SER A 83 8.52 15.10 4.44
N GLU A 84 9.00 13.92 4.85
CA GLU A 84 10.25 13.34 4.37
C GLU A 84 10.04 12.40 3.17
N ILE A 85 8.79 12.03 2.83
CA ILE A 85 8.48 11.16 1.69
C ILE A 85 8.98 11.76 0.38
N GLY A 86 8.85 13.07 0.17
CA GLY A 86 9.40 13.76 -1.01
C GLY A 86 10.91 13.56 -1.18
N ASN A 87 11.66 13.48 -0.07
CA ASN A 87 13.09 13.19 -0.09
C ASN A 87 13.35 11.73 -0.50
N GLN A 88 12.56 10.79 0.01
CA GLN A 88 12.68 9.37 -0.34
C GLN A 88 12.35 9.15 -1.83
N LEU A 89 11.36 9.83 -2.39
CA LEU A 89 11.01 9.78 -3.81
C LEU A 89 12.16 10.19 -4.73
N ARG A 90 13.07 11.07 -4.31
CA ARG A 90 14.24 11.42 -5.11
C ARG A 90 15.23 10.26 -5.30
N GLY A 91 15.17 9.25 -4.44
CA GLY A 91 15.94 8.01 -4.56
C GLY A 91 15.25 6.93 -5.40
N LEU A 92 14.14 7.24 -6.08
CA LEU A 92 13.36 6.26 -6.81
C LEU A 92 14.16 5.65 -7.97
N PRO A 93 14.34 4.30 -8.01
CA PRO A 93 14.97 3.64 -9.15
C PRO A 93 14.13 3.80 -10.43
N SER A 94 14.82 3.94 -11.58
CA SER A 94 14.15 4.13 -12.88
C SER A 94 13.31 2.92 -13.33
N ASP A 95 13.56 1.74 -12.77
CA ASP A 95 12.83 0.51 -13.02
C ASP A 95 11.77 0.21 -11.95
N ALA A 96 11.43 1.18 -11.08
CA ALA A 96 10.35 1.07 -10.12
C ALA A 96 9.00 0.85 -10.83
N THR A 97 8.18 -0.06 -10.31
CA THR A 97 6.87 -0.38 -10.89
C THR A 97 5.72 -0.21 -9.92
N HIS A 98 5.97 -0.28 -8.62
CA HIS A 98 4.97 -0.17 -7.56
C HIS A 98 5.52 0.62 -6.38
N LEU A 99 4.68 1.44 -5.77
CA LEU A 99 4.98 2.14 -4.53
C LEU A 99 4.13 1.60 -3.39
N VAL A 100 4.73 1.41 -2.23
CA VAL A 100 4.00 1.12 -0.99
C VAL A 100 4.48 2.09 0.08
N ILE A 101 3.55 2.77 0.75
CA ILE A 101 3.83 3.86 1.68
C ILE A 101 3.25 3.54 3.05
N SER A 102 4.09 3.56 4.07
CA SER A 102 3.68 3.50 5.47
C SER A 102 4.32 4.66 6.21
N VAL A 103 3.54 5.69 6.53
CA VAL A 103 4.02 6.89 7.21
C VAL A 103 2.89 7.55 7.99
N GLY A 104 3.23 8.29 9.02
CA GLY A 104 2.31 9.04 9.86
C GLY A 104 2.30 8.59 11.31
N GLY A 105 2.89 7.43 11.63
CA GLY A 105 3.05 6.97 13.01
C GLY A 105 3.91 7.93 13.82
N ASN A 106 5.03 8.39 13.28
CA ASN A 106 5.90 9.37 13.93
C ASN A 106 5.27 10.76 14.03
N ASP A 107 4.45 11.16 13.05
CA ASP A 107 3.66 12.39 13.13
C ASP A 107 2.68 12.31 14.31
N ALA A 108 1.97 11.18 14.47
CA ALA A 108 1.08 10.93 15.59
C ALA A 108 1.81 10.92 16.94
N LEU A 109 3.01 10.34 17.01
CA LEU A 109 3.83 10.32 18.23
C LEU A 109 4.26 11.72 18.65
N ARG A 110 4.59 12.61 17.71
CA ARG A 110 4.93 14.00 17.99
C ARG A 110 3.78 14.76 18.61
N GLU A 111 2.54 14.45 18.26
CA GLU A 111 1.34 15.08 18.78
C GLU A 111 0.76 14.37 20.02
N SER A 112 1.38 13.26 20.47
CA SER A 112 0.84 12.41 21.53
C SER A 112 0.67 13.11 22.88
N GLY A 113 1.42 14.21 23.14
CA GLY A 113 1.28 15.04 24.33
C GLY A 113 -0.12 15.63 24.52
N VAL A 114 -0.93 15.72 23.45
CA VAL A 114 -2.33 16.17 23.57
C VAL A 114 -3.16 15.28 24.49
N LEU A 115 -2.84 13.99 24.57
CA LEU A 115 -3.56 13.03 25.41
C LEU A 115 -3.34 13.28 26.92
N GLU A 116 -2.30 14.03 27.28
CA GLU A 116 -1.97 14.40 28.67
C GLU A 116 -2.40 15.85 28.97
N SER A 117 -2.89 16.59 27.96
CA SER A 117 -3.33 17.96 28.13
C SER A 117 -4.69 18.03 28.84
N SER A 118 -4.89 19.04 29.70
CA SER A 118 -6.18 19.29 30.31
C SER A 118 -7.22 19.73 29.27
N ALA A 119 -8.47 19.34 29.46
CA ALA A 119 -9.60 19.80 28.66
C ALA A 119 -10.74 20.29 29.55
N LEU A 120 -11.34 21.43 29.22
CA LEU A 120 -12.44 22.03 29.99
C LEU A 120 -13.77 21.27 29.80
N SER A 121 -13.90 20.57 28.68
CA SER A 121 -15.07 19.79 28.33
C SER A 121 -14.69 18.72 27.29
N VAL A 122 -15.60 17.78 27.05
CA VAL A 122 -15.47 16.83 25.94
C VAL A 122 -15.37 17.55 24.59
N ALA A 123 -16.14 18.63 24.41
CA ALA A 123 -16.07 19.43 23.18
C ALA A 123 -14.69 20.08 22.99
N ASP A 124 -14.07 20.60 24.05
CA ASP A 124 -12.71 21.16 24.02
C ASP A 124 -11.68 20.06 23.65
N ALA A 125 -11.77 18.88 24.25
CA ALA A 125 -10.93 17.75 23.90
C ALA A 125 -11.07 17.36 22.42
N LEU A 126 -12.30 17.29 21.90
CA LEU A 126 -12.56 16.98 20.50
C LEU A 126 -12.02 18.07 19.57
N THR A 127 -12.12 19.34 19.93
CA THR A 127 -11.56 20.44 19.15
C THR A 127 -10.05 20.29 18.98
N LYS A 128 -9.31 20.02 20.07
CA LYS A 128 -7.86 19.78 20.02
C LYS A 128 -7.49 18.62 19.11
N LEU A 129 -8.21 17.50 19.22
CA LEU A 129 -7.98 16.33 18.37
C LEU A 129 -8.34 16.60 16.90
N THR A 130 -9.37 17.41 16.63
CA THR A 130 -9.76 17.81 15.28
C THR A 130 -8.66 18.66 14.62
N GLU A 131 -8.09 19.62 15.33
CA GLU A 131 -7.01 20.46 14.83
C GLU A 131 -5.79 19.65 14.40
N ILE A 132 -5.39 18.66 15.23
CA ILE A 132 -4.31 17.71 14.90
C ILE A 132 -4.69 16.89 13.66
N GLY A 133 -5.89 16.33 13.63
CA GLY A 133 -6.39 15.55 12.50
C GLY A 133 -6.42 16.33 11.19
N ASP A 134 -6.81 17.60 11.24
CA ASP A 134 -6.84 18.46 10.06
C ASP A 134 -5.43 18.85 9.58
N GLY A 135 -4.51 19.15 10.51
CA GLY A 135 -3.10 19.34 10.20
C GLY A 135 -2.50 18.14 9.51
N PHE A 136 -2.68 16.95 10.09
CA PHE A 136 -2.26 15.67 9.54
C PHE A 136 -2.87 15.45 8.14
N GLY A 137 -4.18 15.64 7.99
CA GLY A 137 -4.89 15.44 6.72
C GLY A 137 -4.34 16.34 5.61
N ARG A 138 -4.03 17.60 5.89
CA ARG A 138 -3.39 18.52 4.93
C ARG A 138 -2.00 18.03 4.53
N ALA A 139 -1.16 17.67 5.49
CA ALA A 139 0.20 17.19 5.23
C ALA A 139 0.17 15.88 4.41
N TYR A 140 -0.68 14.93 4.80
CA TYR A 140 -0.85 13.65 4.11
C TYR A 140 -1.36 13.83 2.67
N GLY A 141 -2.34 14.73 2.47
CA GLY A 141 -2.86 15.06 1.14
C GLY A 141 -1.82 15.69 0.22
N SER A 142 -0.98 16.59 0.75
CA SER A 142 0.12 17.20 0.01
C SER A 142 1.15 16.14 -0.41
N MET A 143 1.55 15.27 0.50
CA MET A 143 2.45 14.15 0.23
C MET A 143 1.88 13.24 -0.87
N LEU A 144 0.62 12.84 -0.78
CA LEU A 144 -0.01 12.00 -1.81
C LEU A 144 -0.09 12.69 -3.18
N THR A 145 -0.20 14.02 -3.21
CA THR A 145 -0.16 14.77 -4.47
C THR A 145 1.21 14.67 -5.13
N GLU A 146 2.30 14.69 -4.38
CA GLU A 146 3.66 14.46 -4.91
C GLU A 146 3.82 13.00 -5.40
N VAL A 147 3.39 12.04 -4.59
CA VAL A 147 3.43 10.61 -4.95
C VAL A 147 2.67 10.33 -6.23
N SER A 148 1.48 10.91 -6.40
CA SER A 148 0.64 10.69 -7.59
C SER A 148 1.29 11.17 -8.89
N ARG A 149 2.21 12.15 -8.82
CA ARG A 149 2.97 12.60 -10.00
C ARG A 149 3.92 11.56 -10.57
N VAL A 150 4.29 10.56 -9.75
CA VAL A 150 5.14 9.45 -10.21
C VAL A 150 4.39 8.54 -11.19
N GLY A 151 3.06 8.45 -11.09
CA GLY A 151 2.21 7.69 -12.01
C GLY A 151 2.34 6.16 -11.88
N LEU A 152 2.85 5.66 -10.76
CA LEU A 152 2.97 4.22 -10.48
C LEU A 152 1.79 3.71 -9.64
N PRO A 153 1.37 2.44 -9.84
CA PRO A 153 0.49 1.75 -8.91
C PRO A 153 0.97 1.91 -7.47
N THR A 154 0.11 2.47 -6.62
CA THR A 154 0.48 2.86 -5.26
C THR A 154 -0.49 2.27 -4.25
N ALA A 155 0.07 1.72 -3.18
CA ALA A 155 -0.68 1.37 -1.97
C ALA A 155 -0.21 2.22 -0.79
N VAL A 156 -1.15 2.58 0.08
CA VAL A 156 -0.87 3.25 1.34
C VAL A 156 -1.31 2.40 2.51
N CYS A 157 -0.58 2.48 3.61
CA CYS A 157 -0.88 1.76 4.84
C CYS A 157 -1.63 2.65 5.83
N THR A 158 -2.54 2.06 6.61
CA THR A 158 -3.04 2.68 7.84
C THR A 158 -1.97 2.59 8.94
N ILE A 159 -2.12 3.40 10.00
CA ILE A 159 -1.32 3.27 11.22
C ILE A 159 -2.00 2.20 12.08
N TYR A 160 -1.27 1.17 12.49
CA TYR A 160 -1.77 0.13 13.40
C TYR A 160 -1.92 0.65 14.83
N GLU A 161 -2.66 -0.08 15.65
CA GLU A 161 -2.83 0.24 17.07
C GLU A 161 -1.57 -0.14 17.87
N PRO A 162 -0.98 0.81 18.63
CA PRO A 162 0.21 0.52 19.42
C PRO A 162 -0.10 -0.45 20.57
N ARG A 163 0.92 -1.16 21.01
CA ARG A 163 0.84 -2.16 22.09
C ARG A 163 1.46 -1.64 23.39
N PHE A 164 1.06 -0.43 23.81
CA PHE A 164 1.50 0.10 25.10
C PHE A 164 1.11 -0.84 26.23
N PRO A 165 1.99 -1.08 27.23
CA PRO A 165 1.70 -1.95 28.37
C PRO A 165 0.47 -1.49 29.17
N GLU A 166 0.33 -0.17 29.37
CA GLU A 166 -0.76 0.41 30.14
C GLU A 166 -2.07 0.40 29.33
N ALA A 167 -3.04 -0.38 29.78
CA ALA A 167 -4.30 -0.55 29.08
C ALA A 167 -5.07 0.76 28.82
N PRO A 168 -5.11 1.76 29.74
CA PRO A 168 -5.73 3.05 29.45
C PRO A 168 -5.04 3.78 28.31
N ARG A 169 -3.70 3.85 28.32
CA ARG A 169 -2.90 4.51 27.27
C ARG A 169 -3.08 3.84 25.91
N ARG A 170 -3.10 2.49 25.89
CA ARG A 170 -3.36 1.72 24.67
C ARG A 170 -4.70 2.09 24.06
N LYS A 171 -5.79 2.15 24.86
CA LYS A 171 -7.12 2.52 24.38
C LYS A 171 -7.19 3.97 23.90
N GLN A 172 -6.60 4.90 24.64
CA GLN A 172 -6.57 6.32 24.27
C GLN A 172 -5.84 6.50 22.93
N ALA A 173 -4.66 5.91 22.77
CA ALA A 173 -3.89 5.98 21.54
C ALA A 173 -4.65 5.36 20.35
N ALA A 174 -5.25 4.18 20.52
CA ALA A 174 -6.06 3.55 19.49
C ALA A 174 -7.24 4.44 19.06
N THR A 175 -7.93 5.06 20.03
CA THR A 175 -9.04 6.00 19.76
C THR A 175 -8.55 7.24 19.01
N ALA A 176 -7.45 7.87 19.43
CA ALA A 176 -6.89 9.03 18.76
C ALA A 176 -6.45 8.71 17.32
N LEU A 177 -5.82 7.55 17.11
CA LEU A 177 -5.37 7.10 15.79
C LEU A 177 -6.54 6.85 14.82
N THR A 178 -7.76 6.59 15.29
CA THR A 178 -8.92 6.47 14.38
C THR A 178 -9.14 7.73 13.56
N LEU A 179 -8.90 8.91 14.14
CA LEU A 179 -9.04 10.20 13.45
C LEU A 179 -8.00 10.34 12.32
N LEU A 180 -6.76 9.96 12.58
CA LEU A 180 -5.68 10.02 11.58
C LEU A 180 -5.88 8.95 10.49
N ASN A 181 -6.27 7.75 10.89
CA ASN A 181 -6.59 6.67 9.96
C ASN A 181 -7.79 6.98 9.06
N ASP A 182 -8.79 7.73 9.56
CA ASP A 182 -9.88 8.24 8.71
C ASP A 182 -9.35 9.19 7.63
N LYS A 183 -8.42 10.10 7.98
CA LYS A 183 -7.78 10.99 6.99
C LYS A 183 -6.99 10.19 5.94
N ILE A 184 -6.21 9.18 6.35
CA ILE A 184 -5.50 8.27 5.43
C ILE A 184 -6.48 7.57 4.49
N THR A 185 -7.51 6.95 5.04
CA THR A 185 -8.50 6.16 4.30
C THR A 185 -9.25 7.00 3.27
N ARG A 186 -9.76 8.17 3.67
CA ARG A 186 -10.44 9.10 2.75
C ARG A 186 -9.52 9.59 1.64
N GLN A 187 -8.27 9.94 1.96
CA GLN A 187 -7.30 10.39 0.97
C GLN A 187 -6.92 9.28 -0.01
N ALA A 188 -6.82 8.03 0.46
CA ALA A 188 -6.55 6.88 -0.40
C ALA A 188 -7.71 6.64 -1.38
N PHE A 189 -8.93 6.57 -0.88
CA PHE A 189 -10.11 6.30 -1.71
C PHE A 189 -10.41 7.43 -2.70
N ALA A 190 -10.29 8.69 -2.27
CA ALA A 190 -10.47 9.85 -3.16
C ALA A 190 -9.46 9.90 -4.32
N ARG A 191 -8.39 9.11 -4.29
CA ARG A 191 -7.37 9.01 -5.34
C ARG A 191 -7.33 7.64 -6.02
N GLY A 192 -8.26 6.74 -5.71
CA GLY A 192 -8.26 5.37 -6.23
C GLY A 192 -7.04 4.53 -5.81
N LEU A 193 -6.38 4.88 -4.70
CA LEU A 193 -5.22 4.15 -4.20
C LEU A 193 -5.64 2.88 -3.45
N THR A 194 -4.79 1.86 -3.51
CA THR A 194 -4.98 0.66 -2.68
C THR A 194 -4.69 0.99 -1.21
N LEU A 195 -5.55 0.51 -0.31
CA LEU A 195 -5.34 0.60 1.13
C LEU A 195 -4.89 -0.75 1.68
N ILE A 196 -3.76 -0.77 2.39
CA ILE A 196 -3.29 -1.90 3.21
C ILE A 196 -3.60 -1.56 4.66
N ASP A 197 -4.63 -2.20 5.20
CA ASP A 197 -5.07 -1.89 6.57
C ASP A 197 -4.24 -2.67 7.60
N LEU A 198 -3.21 -2.01 8.13
CA LEU A 198 -2.30 -2.61 9.11
C LEU A 198 -2.98 -2.91 10.46
N ARG A 199 -4.11 -2.28 10.77
CA ARG A 199 -4.88 -2.56 11.99
C ARG A 199 -5.45 -3.99 11.98
N LEU A 200 -5.74 -4.51 10.79
CA LEU A 200 -6.23 -5.88 10.57
C LEU A 200 -5.10 -6.90 10.39
N ILE A 201 -3.91 -6.43 10.03
CA ILE A 201 -2.74 -7.26 9.75
C ILE A 201 -1.92 -7.47 11.01
N CYS A 202 -1.56 -6.38 11.71
CA CYS A 202 -0.79 -6.39 12.96
C CYS A 202 -1.75 -6.22 14.14
N ASN A 203 -2.51 -7.27 14.46
CA ASN A 203 -3.58 -7.23 15.46
C ASN A 203 -3.32 -8.08 16.71
N GLU A 204 -2.18 -8.74 16.80
CA GLU A 204 -1.75 -9.55 17.94
C GLU A 204 -0.52 -8.93 18.62
N ASP A 205 -0.36 -9.11 19.93
CA ASP A 205 0.81 -8.58 20.66
C ASP A 205 2.13 -9.14 20.12
N ALA A 206 2.15 -10.40 19.67
CA ALA A 206 3.32 -11.04 19.07
C ALA A 206 3.74 -10.43 17.70
N ASP A 207 2.89 -9.61 17.09
CA ASP A 207 3.24 -8.90 15.85
C ASP A 207 4.16 -7.69 16.11
N PHE A 208 4.45 -7.38 17.37
CA PHE A 208 5.22 -6.23 17.79
C PHE A 208 6.48 -6.63 18.53
N ALA A 209 7.59 -5.98 18.20
CA ALA A 209 8.88 -6.13 18.88
C ALA A 209 8.95 -5.26 20.15
N ASN A 210 8.30 -4.11 20.11
CA ASN A 210 8.09 -3.17 21.21
C ASN A 210 6.70 -2.51 21.01
N PRO A 211 6.28 -1.55 21.84
CA PRO A 211 4.93 -0.99 21.73
C PRO A 211 4.52 -0.43 20.37
N ILE A 212 5.46 -0.06 19.52
CA ILE A 212 5.19 0.66 18.26
C ILE A 212 5.87 0.07 17.02
N GLU A 213 6.79 -0.90 17.19
CA GLU A 213 7.55 -1.44 16.06
C GLU A 213 7.15 -2.87 15.72
N PRO A 214 7.06 -3.25 14.43
CA PRO A 214 6.70 -4.60 14.07
C PRO A 214 7.83 -5.59 14.40
N SER A 215 7.46 -6.73 14.97
CA SER A 215 8.35 -7.89 15.12
C SER A 215 8.63 -8.54 13.75
N ALA A 216 9.52 -9.53 13.72
CA ALA A 216 9.71 -10.35 12.52
C ALA A 216 8.41 -11.02 12.07
N ARG A 217 7.52 -11.42 13.00
CA ARG A 217 6.20 -12.00 12.71
C ARG A 217 5.27 -10.96 12.09
N GLY A 218 5.18 -9.77 12.68
CA GLY A 218 4.40 -8.66 12.13
C GLY A 218 4.91 -8.26 10.75
N GLY A 219 6.24 -8.16 10.60
CA GLY A 219 6.90 -7.90 9.33
C GLY A 219 6.56 -8.91 8.23
N ALA A 220 6.46 -10.22 8.58
CA ALA A 220 6.04 -11.25 7.64
C ALA A 220 4.60 -11.04 7.14
N LYS A 221 3.68 -10.68 8.03
CA LYS A 221 2.28 -10.37 7.66
C LYS A 221 2.20 -9.14 6.75
N ILE A 222 2.98 -8.10 7.04
CA ILE A 222 3.09 -6.88 6.22
C ILE A 222 3.64 -7.23 4.84
N ALA A 223 4.77 -7.94 4.76
CA ALA A 223 5.38 -8.38 3.51
C ALA A 223 4.41 -9.21 2.64
N GLN A 224 3.63 -10.11 3.27
CA GLN A 224 2.61 -10.88 2.58
C GLN A 224 1.51 -10.01 1.97
N ALA A 225 1.04 -8.98 2.69
CA ALA A 225 0.03 -8.05 2.17
C ALA A 225 0.57 -7.25 0.97
N ILE A 226 1.82 -6.78 1.05
CA ILE A 226 2.51 -6.07 -0.03
C ILE A 226 2.67 -6.98 -1.26
N SER A 227 3.09 -8.23 -1.06
CA SER A 227 3.24 -9.21 -2.14
C SER A 227 1.91 -9.47 -2.86
N LYS A 228 0.79 -9.54 -2.13
CA LYS A 228 -0.56 -9.68 -2.72
C LYS A 228 -0.94 -8.48 -3.57
N PHE A 229 -0.70 -7.25 -3.09
CA PHE A 229 -0.94 -6.02 -3.84
C PHE A 229 -0.16 -6.04 -5.17
N ALA A 230 1.15 -6.23 -5.11
CA ALA A 230 2.01 -6.23 -6.30
C ALA A 230 1.75 -7.43 -7.24
N GLY A 231 1.20 -8.53 -6.72
CA GLY A 231 0.78 -9.69 -7.50
C GLY A 231 -0.56 -9.52 -8.22
N GLY A 232 -1.24 -8.38 -8.07
CA GLY A 232 -2.55 -8.13 -8.68
C GLY A 232 -3.67 -8.97 -8.06
N ALA A 233 -3.52 -9.40 -6.80
CA ALA A 233 -4.57 -10.15 -6.12
C ALA A 233 -5.86 -9.31 -5.99
N THR A 234 -6.99 -9.92 -6.28
CA THR A 234 -8.30 -9.26 -6.12
C THR A 234 -8.54 -8.92 -4.65
N PRO A 235 -8.89 -7.66 -4.31
CA PRO A 235 -9.23 -7.29 -2.95
C PRO A 235 -10.43 -8.11 -2.42
N ARG A 236 -10.44 -8.41 -1.12
CA ARG A 236 -11.58 -9.11 -0.49
C ARG A 236 -12.74 -8.17 -0.17
N SER A 237 -12.50 -6.87 -0.19
CA SER A 237 -13.49 -5.83 0.07
C SER A 237 -13.39 -4.75 -1.00
N SER A 238 -14.50 -4.07 -1.23
CA SER A 238 -14.59 -2.94 -2.15
C SER A 238 -15.28 -1.77 -1.46
N VAL A 239 -14.92 -0.56 -1.87
CA VAL A 239 -15.56 0.67 -1.44
C VAL A 239 -16.16 1.33 -2.67
N PHE A 240 -17.44 1.71 -2.57
CA PHE A 240 -18.11 2.47 -3.62
C PHE A 240 -18.05 3.94 -3.26
N THR A 241 -17.62 4.75 -4.22
CA THR A 241 -17.62 6.21 -4.16
C THR A 241 -18.31 6.73 -5.43
N ASP A 242 -18.66 7.99 -5.45
CA ASP A 242 -19.29 8.67 -6.59
C ASP A 242 -18.27 9.21 -7.60
N GLN A 243 -17.03 8.73 -7.58
CA GLN A 243 -15.94 9.08 -8.51
C GLN A 243 -15.74 7.99 -9.56
#